data_082bc20f3d2c25afa4491c6a59bc1d95
#
_entry.id   082bc20f3d2c25afa4491c6a59bc1d95
#
_cell.length_a   1.000
_cell.length_b   1.000
_cell.length_c   1.000
_cell.angle_alpha   90.00
_cell.angle_beta   90.00
_cell.angle_gamma   90.00
#
_symmetry.space_group_name_H-M   'P 1'
#
loop_
_entity.id
_entity.type
_entity.pdbx_description
1 polymer ?
#
loop_
_entity_poly.entity_id
_entity_poly.type
_entity_poly.pdbx_seq_one_letter_code
_entity_poly.pdbx_strand_id
1 'polypeptide(L)'
;MELAYLVRLLEHNKFERTNLPLSSPLVVHGIAGSGKSTILTTFHHHYPAHPIFSHSPTLLDPSNRIYQQCITTDSVPDGAIVDEYNYKALDYSRCLALFGDPLQLPHSLQPHYYSSRTHRYGPKLTSLLNDLFHLSITSLAPVDSLDYADPFAVDPSGFTIADEEVYNFVSQQVPGTLLPLDTVGLEYSSVSFYCSDLRHCVVLRPLSSLHGSHPRQGQPHHFRFLCQV
;
A
#
# COMPACT_ATOMS: atom_id res chain seq x y z
N MET A 1 -20.21 13.74 14.85
CA MET A 1 -19.03 14.65 14.91
C MET A 1 -17.80 13.99 14.29
N GLU A 2 -17.55 12.74 14.59
CA GLU A 2 -16.35 11.97 14.17
C GLU A 2 -16.23 11.83 12.66
N LEU A 3 -17.31 11.41 11.99
CA LEU A 3 -17.33 11.28 10.53
C LEU A 3 -17.03 12.61 9.82
N ALA A 4 -17.61 13.71 10.32
CA ALA A 4 -17.35 15.04 9.74
C ALA A 4 -15.90 15.49 9.94
N TYR A 5 -15.26 15.09 11.03
CA TYR A 5 -13.84 15.35 11.25
C TYR A 5 -12.96 14.52 10.30
N LEU A 6 -13.28 13.23 10.14
CA LEU A 6 -12.57 12.35 9.21
C LEU A 6 -12.66 12.88 7.78
N VAL A 7 -13.84 13.31 7.35
CA VAL A 7 -14.06 13.95 6.04
C VAL A 7 -13.16 15.17 5.86
N ARG A 8 -13.08 16.06 6.86
CA ARG A 8 -12.17 17.23 6.79
C ARG A 8 -10.71 16.83 6.70
N LEU A 9 -10.28 15.78 7.39
CA LEU A 9 -8.91 15.26 7.27
C LEU A 9 -8.63 14.75 5.85
N LEU A 10 -9.57 14.02 5.25
CA LEU A 10 -9.44 13.52 3.88
C LEU A 10 -9.30 14.67 2.87
N GLU A 11 -10.17 15.67 2.96
CA GLU A 11 -10.16 16.84 2.09
C GLU A 11 -8.87 17.69 2.28
N HIS A 12 -8.42 17.85 3.51
CA HIS A 12 -7.14 18.52 3.82
C HIS A 12 -5.95 17.80 3.18
N ASN A 13 -5.96 16.46 3.21
CA ASN A 13 -4.93 15.62 2.60
C ASN A 13 -5.16 15.37 1.10
N LYS A 14 -6.09 16.12 0.47
CA LYS A 14 -6.34 16.10 -0.97
C LYS A 14 -6.85 14.75 -1.50
N PHE A 15 -7.59 14.02 -0.69
CA PHE A 15 -8.42 12.93 -1.18
C PHE A 15 -9.61 13.51 -1.95
N GLU A 16 -9.87 12.94 -3.10
CA GLU A 16 -10.95 13.38 -3.99
C GLU A 16 -12.25 12.67 -3.63
N ARG A 17 -13.33 13.43 -3.56
CA ARG A 17 -14.65 12.87 -3.29
C ARG A 17 -15.29 12.32 -4.56
N THR A 18 -15.94 11.15 -4.42
CA THR A 18 -16.78 10.58 -5.47
C THR A 18 -18.22 11.12 -5.41
N ASN A 19 -19.06 10.69 -6.35
CA ASN A 19 -20.47 11.05 -6.37
C ASN A 19 -21.34 10.22 -5.41
N LEU A 20 -20.75 9.26 -4.65
CA LEU A 20 -21.51 8.45 -3.71
C LEU A 20 -22.00 9.30 -2.53
N PRO A 21 -23.26 9.13 -2.08
CA PRO A 21 -23.73 9.71 -0.84
C PRO A 21 -22.90 9.24 0.34
N LEU A 22 -22.57 10.14 1.27
CA LEU A 22 -21.84 9.75 2.49
C LEU A 22 -22.68 8.80 3.32
N SER A 23 -22.09 7.71 3.71
CA SER A 23 -22.69 6.67 4.57
C SER A 23 -21.65 6.06 5.50
N SER A 24 -22.08 5.32 6.51
CA SER A 24 -21.23 4.42 7.28
C SER A 24 -21.40 3.00 6.75
N PRO A 25 -20.27 2.28 6.56
CA PRO A 25 -18.90 2.76 6.69
C PRO A 25 -18.49 3.73 5.58
N LEU A 26 -17.67 4.72 5.95
CA LEU A 26 -17.04 5.58 4.96
C LEU A 26 -15.89 4.81 4.28
N VAL A 27 -16.02 4.51 3.00
CA VAL A 27 -14.99 3.79 2.24
C VAL A 27 -14.00 4.78 1.63
N VAL A 28 -12.73 4.58 1.91
CA VAL A 28 -11.62 5.44 1.48
C VAL A 28 -10.57 4.59 0.76
N HIS A 29 -10.31 4.92 -0.49
CA HIS A 29 -9.24 4.30 -1.25
C HIS A 29 -8.06 5.24 -1.41
N GLY A 30 -6.88 4.72 -1.15
CA GLY A 30 -5.65 5.44 -1.40
C GLY A 30 -4.53 4.49 -1.77
N ILE A 31 -3.81 4.80 -2.82
CA ILE A 31 -2.62 4.02 -3.17
C ILE A 31 -1.56 4.11 -2.07
N ALA A 32 -0.55 3.26 -2.14
CA ALA A 32 0.56 3.32 -1.20
C ALA A 32 1.22 4.70 -1.21
N GLY A 33 1.52 5.22 -0.01
CA GLY A 33 2.08 6.57 0.14
C GLY A 33 1.09 7.71 -0.05
N SER A 34 -0.21 7.45 -0.13
CA SER A 34 -1.25 8.49 -0.24
C SER A 34 -1.53 9.24 1.06
N GLY A 35 -0.98 8.79 2.20
CA GLY A 35 -1.18 9.41 3.50
C GLY A 35 -2.28 8.78 4.36
N LYS A 36 -2.79 7.59 4.02
CA LYS A 36 -3.80 6.86 4.81
C LYS A 36 -3.42 6.77 6.29
N SER A 37 -2.23 6.23 6.58
CA SER A 37 -1.77 6.04 7.97
C SER A 37 -1.61 7.35 8.73
N THR A 38 -1.22 8.44 8.06
CA THR A 38 -1.14 9.78 8.66
C THR A 38 -2.53 10.27 9.07
N ILE A 39 -3.53 10.09 8.22
CA ILE A 39 -4.92 10.45 8.51
C ILE A 39 -5.44 9.63 9.70
N LEU A 40 -5.19 8.32 9.70
CA LEU A 40 -5.61 7.42 10.77
C LEU A 40 -4.97 7.79 12.12
N THR A 41 -3.67 8.07 12.12
CA THR A 41 -2.95 8.53 13.32
C THR A 41 -3.53 9.86 13.83
N THR A 42 -3.73 10.83 12.95
CA THR A 42 -4.30 12.13 13.33
C THR A 42 -5.73 11.99 13.85
N PHE A 43 -6.53 11.13 13.23
CA PHE A 43 -7.89 10.86 13.69
C PHE A 43 -7.90 10.23 15.07
N HIS A 44 -7.08 9.20 15.30
CA HIS A 44 -7.00 8.50 16.58
C HIS A 44 -6.57 9.41 17.73
N HIS A 45 -5.68 10.35 17.50
CA HIS A 45 -5.29 11.33 18.51
C HIS A 45 -6.47 12.21 18.98
N HIS A 46 -7.42 12.50 18.11
CA HIS A 46 -8.60 13.31 18.45
C HIS A 46 -9.77 12.47 18.97
N TYR A 47 -9.87 11.22 18.53
CA TYR A 47 -10.97 10.31 18.85
C TYR A 47 -10.43 8.92 19.27
N PRO A 48 -9.72 8.84 20.40
CA PRO A 48 -9.08 7.59 20.85
C PRO A 48 -10.09 6.48 21.24
N ALA A 49 -11.36 6.83 21.38
CA ALA A 49 -12.42 5.86 21.65
C ALA A 49 -12.76 4.98 20.43
N HIS A 50 -12.34 5.39 19.22
CA HIS A 50 -12.51 4.60 18.00
C HIS A 50 -11.26 3.74 17.76
N PRO A 51 -11.33 2.42 17.98
CA PRO A 51 -10.19 1.55 17.74
C PRO A 51 -9.94 1.42 16.24
N ILE A 52 -8.66 1.33 15.86
CA ILE A 52 -8.22 1.10 14.50
C ILE A 52 -7.69 -0.32 14.41
N PHE A 53 -8.24 -1.09 13.49
CA PHE A 53 -7.79 -2.44 13.17
C PHE A 53 -7.08 -2.44 11.82
N SER A 54 -6.13 -3.35 11.63
CA SER A 54 -5.51 -3.57 10.34
C SER A 54 -5.39 -5.06 10.05
N HIS A 55 -5.59 -5.44 8.80
CA HIS A 55 -5.31 -6.79 8.33
C HIS A 55 -3.83 -6.99 7.94
N SER A 56 -3.04 -5.92 7.86
CA SER A 56 -1.62 -6.04 7.59
C SER A 56 -0.87 -6.62 8.79
N PRO A 57 -0.16 -7.76 8.63
CA PRO A 57 0.61 -8.36 9.72
C PRO A 57 1.77 -7.49 10.20
N THR A 58 2.24 -6.57 9.37
CA THR A 58 3.41 -5.72 9.64
C THR A 58 3.10 -4.46 10.43
N LEU A 59 1.84 -4.04 10.52
CA LEU A 59 1.41 -2.92 11.36
C LEU A 59 1.34 -3.28 12.85
N LEU A 60 1.66 -4.51 13.19
CA LEU A 60 1.74 -4.99 14.57
C LEU A 60 3.05 -4.60 15.29
N ASP A 61 3.81 -3.64 14.77
CA ASP A 61 4.95 -3.09 15.49
C ASP A 61 4.45 -2.57 16.86
N PRO A 62 5.01 -3.09 17.98
CA PRO A 62 4.63 -2.67 19.33
C PRO A 62 4.80 -1.16 19.56
N SER A 63 5.59 -0.47 18.77
CA SER A 63 5.72 0.99 18.79
C SER A 63 4.51 1.71 18.18
N ASN A 64 3.74 1.06 17.31
CA ASN A 64 2.56 1.63 16.65
C ASN A 64 1.26 1.24 17.38
N ARG A 65 1.05 1.80 18.57
CA ARG A 65 -0.04 1.46 19.51
C ARG A 65 -1.44 1.78 19.02
N ILE A 66 -1.61 2.39 17.86
CA ILE A 66 -2.94 2.77 17.35
C ILE A 66 -3.67 1.62 16.67
N TYR A 67 -2.95 0.59 16.21
CA TYR A 67 -3.53 -0.54 15.50
C TYR A 67 -3.75 -1.76 16.39
N GLN A 68 -4.90 -2.39 16.22
CA GLN A 68 -5.23 -3.70 16.79
C GLN A 68 -5.43 -4.69 15.65
N GLN A 69 -4.97 -5.92 15.82
CA GLN A 69 -5.15 -6.95 14.79
C GLN A 69 -6.63 -7.32 14.66
N CYS A 70 -7.14 -7.29 13.44
CA CYS A 70 -8.47 -7.79 13.11
C CYS A 70 -8.38 -9.29 12.77
N ILE A 71 -8.81 -10.16 13.69
CA ILE A 71 -8.73 -11.61 13.51
C ILE A 71 -10.01 -12.13 12.82
N THR A 72 -11.17 -11.63 13.25
CA THR A 72 -12.49 -12.01 12.73
C THR A 72 -13.42 -10.80 12.67
N THR A 73 -14.56 -10.90 11.95
CA THR A 73 -15.60 -9.85 11.94
C THR A 73 -16.16 -9.58 13.33
N ASP A 74 -16.30 -10.63 14.13
CA ASP A 74 -16.85 -10.52 15.49
C ASP A 74 -15.91 -9.78 16.45
N SER A 75 -14.65 -9.64 16.08
CA SER A 75 -13.65 -8.90 16.85
C SER A 75 -13.63 -7.40 16.56
N VAL A 76 -14.33 -6.93 15.52
CA VAL A 76 -14.38 -5.52 15.14
C VAL A 76 -15.55 -4.84 15.80
N PRO A 77 -15.33 -3.94 16.79
CA PRO A 77 -16.38 -3.23 17.48
C PRO A 77 -17.15 -2.26 16.58
N ASP A 78 -18.36 -1.91 17.00
CA ASP A 78 -19.15 -0.88 16.35
C ASP A 78 -18.39 0.47 16.34
N GLY A 79 -18.42 1.14 15.21
CA GLY A 79 -17.73 2.42 15.05
C GLY A 79 -16.21 2.32 14.93
N ALA A 80 -15.64 1.13 14.81
CA ALA A 80 -14.22 0.96 14.54
C ALA A 80 -13.84 1.43 13.13
N ILE A 81 -12.55 1.68 12.93
CA ILE A 81 -11.94 1.90 11.62
C ILE A 81 -11.12 0.68 11.24
N VAL A 82 -11.18 0.27 9.98
CA VAL A 82 -10.39 -0.86 9.47
C VAL A 82 -9.48 -0.38 8.34
N ASP A 83 -8.18 -0.55 8.53
CA ASP A 83 -7.17 -0.33 7.49
C ASP A 83 -6.89 -1.65 6.77
N GLU A 84 -6.57 -1.56 5.47
CA GLU A 84 -6.39 -2.70 4.55
C GLU A 84 -7.61 -3.65 4.56
N TYR A 85 -8.83 -3.08 4.63
CA TYR A 85 -10.09 -3.84 4.70
C TYR A 85 -10.26 -4.82 3.54
N ASN A 86 -9.69 -4.52 2.40
CA ASN A 86 -9.75 -5.30 1.17
C ASN A 86 -8.89 -6.58 1.20
N TYR A 87 -8.13 -6.82 2.30
CA TYR A 87 -7.41 -8.08 2.51
C TYR A 87 -8.34 -9.28 2.73
N LYS A 88 -9.51 -9.05 3.34
CA LYS A 88 -10.53 -10.07 3.56
C LYS A 88 -11.92 -9.53 3.23
N ALA A 89 -12.74 -10.35 2.59
CA ALA A 89 -14.15 -10.04 2.39
C ALA A 89 -14.94 -10.39 3.66
N LEU A 90 -15.12 -9.41 4.55
CA LEU A 90 -15.85 -9.56 5.81
C LEU A 90 -17.06 -8.59 5.84
N ASP A 91 -17.93 -8.76 6.83
CA ASP A 91 -19.00 -7.80 7.10
C ASP A 91 -18.46 -6.63 7.93
N TYR A 92 -18.33 -5.48 7.31
CA TYR A 92 -17.89 -4.23 7.92
C TYR A 92 -19.02 -3.21 8.11
N SER A 93 -20.29 -3.63 8.00
CA SER A 93 -21.44 -2.73 7.99
C SER A 93 -21.57 -1.82 9.21
N ARG A 94 -20.98 -2.23 10.35
CA ARG A 94 -20.99 -1.48 11.63
C ARG A 94 -19.75 -0.62 11.87
N CYS A 95 -18.80 -0.62 10.94
CA CYS A 95 -17.60 0.20 11.04
C CYS A 95 -17.90 1.68 10.77
N LEU A 96 -17.07 2.56 11.32
CA LEU A 96 -17.10 3.99 11.01
C LEU A 96 -16.51 4.25 9.62
N ALA A 97 -15.35 3.66 9.35
CA ALA A 97 -14.65 3.84 8.08
C ALA A 97 -13.79 2.63 7.71
N LEU A 98 -13.55 2.48 6.41
CA LEU A 98 -12.73 1.44 5.79
C LEU A 98 -11.69 2.11 4.92
N PHE A 99 -10.43 1.77 5.14
CA PHE A 99 -9.31 2.24 4.33
C PHE A 99 -8.69 1.06 3.58
N GLY A 100 -8.32 1.26 2.34
CA GLY A 100 -7.68 0.23 1.53
C GLY A 100 -6.98 0.77 0.31
N ASP A 101 -6.15 -0.07 -0.28
CA ASP A 101 -5.49 0.20 -1.55
C ASP A 101 -6.11 -0.70 -2.64
N PRO A 102 -6.87 -0.14 -3.58
CA PRO A 102 -7.58 -0.92 -4.61
C PRO A 102 -6.62 -1.56 -5.61
N LEU A 103 -5.37 -1.12 -5.63
CA LEU A 103 -4.36 -1.69 -6.53
C LEU A 103 -3.67 -2.92 -5.93
N GLN A 104 -3.68 -3.08 -4.60
CA GLN A 104 -3.02 -4.21 -3.94
C GLN A 104 -3.87 -5.47 -3.90
N LEU A 105 -5.15 -5.33 -3.64
CA LEU A 105 -6.00 -6.44 -3.24
C LEU A 105 -7.33 -6.42 -4.00
N PRO A 106 -7.88 -7.61 -4.35
CA PRO A 106 -9.01 -7.71 -5.27
C PRO A 106 -10.37 -7.31 -4.68
N HIS A 107 -10.52 -7.37 -3.35
CA HIS A 107 -11.79 -7.05 -2.69
C HIS A 107 -11.93 -5.56 -2.50
N SER A 108 -12.81 -4.94 -3.28
CA SER A 108 -12.96 -3.49 -3.25
C SER A 108 -14.43 -3.07 -3.27
N LEU A 109 -14.83 -2.28 -2.26
CA LEU A 109 -16.10 -1.59 -2.24
C LEU A 109 -16.00 -0.30 -3.05
N GLN A 110 -17.14 0.29 -3.43
CA GLN A 110 -17.15 1.61 -4.07
C GLN A 110 -16.67 2.68 -3.08
N PRO A 111 -15.64 3.48 -3.40
CA PRO A 111 -15.12 4.46 -2.47
C PRO A 111 -15.96 5.75 -2.45
N HIS A 112 -16.07 6.35 -1.26
CA HIS A 112 -16.58 7.71 -1.08
C HIS A 112 -15.49 8.75 -1.34
N TYR A 113 -14.23 8.39 -1.01
CA TYR A 113 -13.03 9.19 -1.24
C TYR A 113 -11.93 8.32 -1.84
N TYR A 114 -11.13 8.90 -2.72
CA TYR A 114 -9.96 8.23 -3.27
C TYR A 114 -8.77 9.17 -3.42
N SER A 115 -7.55 8.60 -3.47
CA SER A 115 -6.34 9.33 -3.82
C SER A 115 -5.43 8.47 -4.68
N SER A 116 -5.05 9.00 -5.84
CA SER A 116 -4.03 8.45 -6.73
C SER A 116 -2.67 9.15 -6.56
N ARG A 117 -2.49 9.94 -5.50
CA ARG A 117 -1.25 10.66 -5.21
C ARG A 117 -0.36 9.83 -4.29
N THR A 118 0.95 9.84 -4.53
CA THR A 118 1.91 9.10 -3.71
C THR A 118 3.11 9.94 -3.32
N HIS A 119 3.51 9.85 -2.05
CA HIS A 119 4.78 10.38 -1.55
C HIS A 119 5.90 9.31 -1.56
N ARG A 120 5.59 8.11 -2.01
CA ARG A 120 6.48 6.95 -1.93
C ARG A 120 7.18 6.67 -3.26
N TYR A 121 6.44 6.70 -4.35
CA TYR A 121 6.99 6.45 -5.69
C TYR A 121 7.44 7.75 -6.32
N GLY A 122 8.66 7.74 -6.85
CA GLY A 122 9.16 8.87 -7.62
C GLY A 122 8.62 8.90 -9.06
N PRO A 123 9.01 9.91 -9.83
CA PRO A 123 8.46 10.17 -11.16
C PRO A 123 8.69 9.02 -12.14
N LYS A 124 9.86 8.37 -12.12
CA LYS A 124 10.22 7.30 -13.07
C LYS A 124 9.36 6.06 -12.86
N LEU A 125 9.26 5.58 -11.59
CA LEU A 125 8.43 4.43 -11.27
C LEU A 125 6.96 4.73 -11.53
N THR A 126 6.51 5.93 -11.19
CA THR A 126 5.13 6.36 -11.45
C THR A 126 4.81 6.36 -12.95
N SER A 127 5.71 6.88 -13.79
CA SER A 127 5.54 6.84 -15.25
C SER A 127 5.44 5.39 -15.75
N LEU A 128 6.35 4.53 -15.32
CA LEU A 128 6.32 3.11 -15.70
C LEU A 128 4.99 2.44 -15.32
N LEU A 129 4.50 2.64 -14.10
CA LEU A 129 3.25 2.04 -13.63
C LEU A 129 2.04 2.57 -14.41
N ASN A 130 2.02 3.86 -14.72
CA ASN A 130 0.96 4.48 -15.52
C ASN A 130 0.95 3.91 -16.93
N ASP A 131 2.11 3.74 -17.55
CA ASP A 131 2.25 3.22 -18.91
C ASP A 131 1.86 1.73 -19.00
N LEU A 132 2.31 0.91 -18.05
CA LEU A 132 2.06 -0.53 -18.05
C LEU A 132 0.61 -0.90 -17.72
N PHE A 133 0.01 -0.17 -16.77
CA PHE A 133 -1.30 -0.54 -16.20
C PHE A 133 -2.41 0.46 -16.50
N HIS A 134 -2.15 1.45 -17.36
CA HIS A 134 -3.10 2.51 -17.71
C HIS A 134 -3.66 3.22 -16.48
N LEU A 135 -2.80 3.48 -15.47
CA LEU A 135 -3.14 4.16 -14.24
C LEU A 135 -2.96 5.68 -14.40
N SER A 136 -3.43 6.42 -13.39
CA SER A 136 -3.28 7.88 -13.32
C SER A 136 -2.67 8.27 -11.97
N ILE A 137 -1.53 7.66 -11.64
CA ILE A 137 -0.80 7.94 -10.40
C ILE A 137 -0.03 9.25 -10.53
N THR A 138 -0.10 10.09 -9.50
CA THR A 138 0.67 11.34 -9.42
C THR A 138 1.73 11.21 -8.34
N SER A 139 3.01 11.32 -8.73
CA SER A 139 4.13 11.36 -7.79
C SER A 139 4.21 12.71 -7.07
N LEU A 140 4.42 12.66 -5.76
CA LEU A 140 4.79 13.79 -4.91
C LEU A 140 6.20 13.63 -4.34
N ALA A 141 6.84 12.48 -4.56
CA ALA A 141 8.24 12.27 -4.21
C ALA A 141 9.15 13.01 -5.22
N PRO A 142 10.24 13.64 -4.75
CA PRO A 142 11.07 14.48 -5.62
C PRO A 142 11.94 13.68 -6.58
N VAL A 143 12.40 12.51 -6.18
CA VAL A 143 13.38 11.71 -6.93
C VAL A 143 13.17 10.21 -6.67
N ASP A 144 13.44 9.40 -7.68
CA ASP A 144 13.65 7.96 -7.57
C ASP A 144 14.75 7.52 -8.52
N SER A 145 15.28 6.29 -8.33
CA SER A 145 16.06 5.63 -9.34
C SER A 145 15.32 4.36 -9.80
N LEU A 146 15.29 4.17 -11.09
CA LEU A 146 14.69 3.01 -11.74
C LEU A 146 15.70 2.53 -12.78
N ASP A 147 16.21 1.32 -12.59
CA ASP A 147 17.19 0.70 -13.46
C ASP A 147 16.64 -0.64 -13.98
N TYR A 148 17.03 -0.95 -15.22
CA TYR A 148 16.79 -2.26 -15.84
C TYR A 148 18.14 -2.95 -15.97
N ALA A 149 18.20 -4.23 -15.63
CA ALA A 149 19.45 -4.99 -15.72
C ALA A 149 19.18 -6.44 -16.14
N ASP A 150 20.16 -7.03 -16.77
CA ASP A 150 20.17 -8.45 -17.05
C ASP A 150 20.32 -9.21 -15.73
N PRO A 151 19.38 -10.11 -15.38
CA PRO A 151 19.41 -10.86 -14.13
C PRO A 151 20.62 -11.80 -13.98
N PHE A 152 21.29 -12.12 -15.09
CA PHE A 152 22.49 -12.97 -15.10
C PHE A 152 23.81 -12.18 -15.06
N ALA A 153 23.76 -10.87 -15.30
CA ALA A 153 24.93 -10.01 -15.36
C ALA A 153 25.16 -9.16 -14.12
N VAL A 154 24.12 -8.97 -13.28
CA VAL A 154 24.17 -8.04 -12.15
C VAL A 154 23.56 -8.70 -10.91
N ASP A 155 24.28 -8.65 -9.81
CA ASP A 155 23.77 -9.10 -8.51
C ASP A 155 22.62 -8.19 -8.02
N PRO A 156 21.58 -8.76 -7.37
CA PRO A 156 20.52 -7.96 -6.78
C PRO A 156 21.04 -7.07 -5.65
N SER A 157 20.42 -5.94 -5.48
CA SER A 157 20.70 -5.02 -4.37
C SER A 157 19.42 -4.76 -3.55
N GLY A 158 19.56 -4.73 -2.23
CA GLY A 158 18.42 -4.53 -1.34
C GLY A 158 17.56 -5.79 -1.21
N PHE A 159 16.26 -5.59 -1.05
CA PHE A 159 15.32 -6.71 -0.96
C PHE A 159 15.04 -7.30 -2.34
N THR A 160 15.02 -8.62 -2.40
CA THR A 160 14.74 -9.34 -3.64
C THR A 160 13.32 -9.88 -3.61
N ILE A 161 12.58 -9.54 -4.64
CA ILE A 161 11.22 -10.00 -4.88
C ILE A 161 11.21 -10.66 -6.26
N ALA A 162 10.50 -11.76 -6.40
CA ALA A 162 10.33 -12.44 -7.67
C ALA A 162 8.86 -12.73 -7.93
N ASP A 163 8.42 -12.61 -9.19
CA ASP A 163 7.09 -13.08 -9.57
C ASP A 163 6.98 -14.61 -9.44
N GLU A 164 5.75 -15.13 -9.45
CA GLU A 164 5.50 -16.56 -9.25
C GLU A 164 6.20 -17.44 -10.31
N GLU A 165 6.35 -16.92 -11.54
CA GLU A 165 6.92 -17.68 -12.65
C GLU A 165 8.42 -17.95 -12.47
N VAL A 166 9.15 -16.96 -11.96
CA VAL A 166 10.61 -17.07 -11.77
C VAL A 166 11.04 -17.32 -10.33
N TYR A 167 10.12 -17.26 -9.37
CA TYR A 167 10.41 -17.37 -7.93
C TYR A 167 11.24 -18.61 -7.58
N ASN A 168 10.83 -19.79 -8.06
CA ASN A 168 11.54 -21.04 -7.74
C ASN A 168 12.99 -21.03 -8.23
N PHE A 169 13.26 -20.39 -9.34
CA PHE A 169 14.61 -20.26 -9.88
C PHE A 169 15.42 -19.24 -9.08
N VAL A 170 14.87 -18.05 -8.85
CA VAL A 170 15.55 -16.94 -8.17
C VAL A 170 15.85 -17.30 -6.71
N SER A 171 14.90 -17.89 -5.99
CA SER A 171 15.03 -18.23 -4.56
C SER A 171 16.14 -19.28 -4.27
N GLN A 172 16.48 -20.11 -5.26
CA GLN A 172 17.60 -21.05 -5.14
C GLN A 172 18.97 -20.35 -5.23
N GLN A 173 19.05 -19.22 -5.94
CA GLN A 173 20.28 -18.47 -6.16
C GLN A 173 20.43 -17.30 -5.17
N VAL A 174 19.31 -16.68 -4.80
CA VAL A 174 19.26 -15.51 -3.92
C VAL A 174 18.43 -15.87 -2.66
N PRO A 175 19.10 -16.29 -1.58
CA PRO A 175 18.41 -16.59 -0.33
C PRO A 175 17.64 -15.37 0.21
N GLY A 176 16.44 -15.60 0.72
CA GLY A 176 15.58 -14.52 1.23
C GLY A 176 14.75 -13.81 0.16
N THR A 177 14.70 -14.34 -1.07
CA THR A 177 13.74 -13.89 -2.09
C THR A 177 12.31 -14.07 -1.59
N LEU A 178 11.49 -13.04 -1.76
CA LEU A 178 10.10 -13.01 -1.34
C LEU A 178 9.17 -13.10 -2.56
N LEU A 179 7.99 -13.67 -2.35
CA LEU A 179 6.86 -13.47 -3.25
C LEU A 179 6.21 -12.11 -2.96
N PRO A 180 5.56 -11.50 -3.94
CA PRO A 180 4.92 -10.20 -3.76
C PRO A 180 3.86 -10.16 -2.65
N LEU A 181 3.10 -11.24 -2.47
CA LEU A 181 2.13 -11.34 -1.38
C LEU A 181 2.76 -11.34 0.01
N ASP A 182 4.00 -11.85 0.12
CA ASP A 182 4.76 -11.85 1.39
C ASP A 182 5.27 -10.47 1.77
N THR A 183 5.23 -9.52 0.82
CA THR A 183 5.73 -8.14 1.04
C THR A 183 4.62 -7.16 1.43
N VAL A 184 3.37 -7.61 1.50
CA VAL A 184 2.23 -6.74 1.87
C VAL A 184 2.46 -6.12 3.25
N GLY A 185 2.46 -4.78 3.29
CA GLY A 185 2.69 -4.01 4.52
C GLY A 185 4.16 -3.78 4.87
N LEU A 186 5.14 -4.19 4.05
CA LEU A 186 6.56 -3.91 4.24
C LEU A 186 7.01 -2.67 3.46
N GLU A 187 8.08 -2.02 3.92
CA GLU A 187 8.73 -0.88 3.25
C GLU A 187 10.23 -1.12 3.13
N TYR A 188 10.78 -0.85 1.95
CA TYR A 188 12.20 -1.01 1.69
C TYR A 188 12.76 0.20 0.94
N SER A 189 13.99 0.57 1.24
CA SER A 189 14.69 1.66 0.55
C SER A 189 15.20 1.25 -0.83
N SER A 190 15.47 -0.04 -1.03
CA SER A 190 15.95 -0.60 -2.28
C SER A 190 15.32 -1.96 -2.54
N VAL A 191 14.84 -2.18 -3.75
CA VAL A 191 14.21 -3.42 -4.18
C VAL A 191 14.77 -3.84 -5.52
N SER A 192 15.12 -5.12 -5.64
CA SER A 192 15.39 -5.80 -6.89
C SER A 192 14.24 -6.73 -7.22
N PHE A 193 13.58 -6.49 -8.34
CA PHE A 193 12.41 -7.25 -8.76
C PHE A 193 12.72 -8.10 -9.99
N TYR A 194 12.57 -9.41 -9.85
CA TYR A 194 12.74 -10.38 -10.94
C TYR A 194 11.40 -10.73 -11.54
N CYS A 195 11.29 -10.64 -12.85
CA CYS A 195 10.10 -11.02 -13.59
C CYS A 195 10.43 -11.61 -14.97
N SER A 196 9.56 -12.47 -15.45
CA SER A 196 9.67 -13.06 -16.79
C SER A 196 9.37 -12.04 -17.90
N ASP A 197 8.33 -11.24 -17.73
CA ASP A 197 7.95 -10.14 -18.63
C ASP A 197 7.23 -9.05 -17.81
N LEU A 198 7.73 -7.82 -17.89
CA LEU A 198 7.13 -6.67 -17.20
C LEU A 198 5.65 -6.45 -17.56
N ARG A 199 5.24 -6.78 -18.78
CA ARG A 199 3.86 -6.61 -19.25
C ARG A 199 2.90 -7.66 -18.71
N HIS A 200 3.39 -8.85 -18.39
CA HIS A 200 2.64 -9.94 -17.80
C HIS A 200 2.74 -9.96 -16.26
N CYS A 201 3.56 -9.09 -15.71
CA CYS A 201 3.79 -9.03 -14.28
C CYS A 201 2.56 -8.50 -13.54
N VAL A 202 1.62 -9.39 -13.27
CA VAL A 202 0.43 -9.15 -12.40
C VAL A 202 0.84 -8.60 -11.03
N VAL A 203 2.08 -8.78 -10.69
CA VAL A 203 2.74 -8.44 -9.43
C VAL A 203 3.17 -6.99 -9.32
N LEU A 204 3.30 -6.27 -10.42
CA LEU A 204 3.42 -4.80 -10.40
C LEU A 204 2.08 -4.10 -10.09
N ARG A 205 1.02 -4.83 -9.84
CA ARG A 205 -0.08 -4.31 -9.02
C ARG A 205 0.53 -3.96 -7.67
N PRO A 206 0.57 -2.69 -7.35
CA PRO A 206 1.78 -2.01 -6.91
C PRO A 206 2.48 -2.75 -5.79
N LEU A 207 3.80 -2.87 -5.86
CA LEU A 207 4.72 -3.08 -4.73
C LEU A 207 4.47 -2.03 -3.63
N SER A 208 3.23 -1.86 -3.27
CA SER A 208 2.66 -0.72 -2.57
C SER A 208 2.61 -0.92 -1.08
N SER A 209 3.19 -2.00 -0.58
CA SER A 209 3.11 -2.32 0.84
C SER A 209 4.47 -2.54 1.47
N LEU A 210 5.42 -1.69 1.15
CA LEU A 210 6.73 -1.77 1.77
C LEU A 210 6.75 -0.81 2.98
N HIS A 211 6.36 -1.27 4.18
CA HIS A 211 6.44 -0.52 5.44
C HIS A 211 7.50 -1.11 6.36
N GLY A 212 8.56 -0.39 6.59
CA GLY A 212 9.53 -0.67 7.63
C GLY A 212 10.37 0.57 7.92
N SER A 213 10.47 0.98 9.18
CA SER A 213 11.24 2.10 9.73
C SER A 213 11.39 3.31 8.78
N HIS A 214 10.77 4.42 9.12
CA HIS A 214 10.81 5.68 8.38
C HIS A 214 12.17 5.93 7.71
N PRO A 215 12.29 5.87 6.39
CA PRO A 215 13.39 6.53 5.73
C PRO A 215 13.25 8.02 6.09
N ARG A 216 14.35 8.63 6.49
CA ARG A 216 14.38 10.07 6.72
C ARG A 216 13.81 10.74 5.48
N GLN A 217 12.82 11.62 5.64
CA GLN A 217 12.22 12.35 4.53
C GLN A 217 13.33 12.89 3.62
N GLY A 218 13.30 12.51 2.35
CA GLY A 218 14.24 12.98 1.34
C GLY A 218 15.26 11.99 0.82
N GLN A 219 15.28 10.72 1.26
CA GLN A 219 16.14 9.72 0.61
C GLN A 219 15.43 9.13 -0.63
N PRO A 220 16.13 9.04 -1.77
CA PRO A 220 15.58 8.44 -2.98
C PRO A 220 15.35 6.93 -2.77
N HIS A 221 14.21 6.44 -3.22
CA HIS A 221 13.97 5.00 -3.33
C HIS A 221 14.65 4.46 -4.58
N HIS A 222 15.31 3.31 -4.46
CA HIS A 222 15.98 2.63 -5.55
C HIS A 222 15.18 1.39 -5.97
N PHE A 223 14.79 1.34 -7.25
CA PHE A 223 14.12 0.19 -7.85
C PHE A 223 14.97 -0.33 -9.00
N ARG A 224 15.17 -1.64 -9.03
CA ARG A 224 15.84 -2.32 -10.13
C ARG A 224 14.97 -3.45 -10.65
N PHE A 225 14.68 -3.42 -11.94
CA PHE A 225 14.01 -4.51 -12.62
C PHE A 225 15.04 -5.41 -13.28
N LEU A 226 14.96 -6.69 -12.98
CA LEU A 226 15.83 -7.74 -13.48
C LEU A 226 14.98 -8.66 -14.36
N CYS A 227 14.90 -8.32 -15.64
CA CYS A 227 14.15 -9.08 -16.64
C CYS A 227 15.04 -9.33 -17.87
N GLN A 228 14.79 -10.43 -18.58
CA GLN A 228 15.33 -10.58 -19.93
C GLN A 228 14.69 -9.53 -20.84
N VAL A 229 15.50 -8.70 -21.46
CA VAL A 229 15.11 -7.74 -22.49
C VAL A 229 15.02 -8.45 -23.84
#